data_395f0fc4b3357c45006f4d2d0885662b
#
_entry.id   395f0fc4b3357c45006f4d2d0885662b
#
_cell.length_a   1.000
_cell.length_b   1.000
_cell.length_c   1.000
_cell.angle_alpha   90.00
_cell.angle_beta   90.00
_cell.angle_gamma   90.00
#
_symmetry.space_group_name_H-M   'P 1'
#
loop_
_entity.id
_entity.type
_entity.pdbx_description
1 polymer ?
#
loop_
_entity_poly.entity_id
_entity_poly.type
_entity_poly.pdbx_seq_one_letter_code
_entity_poly.pdbx_strand_id
1 'polypeptide(L)' 'MGLAETEEELALRASRFIKAELKRAGLTYADLADRLKAHGLPAETEASIKAKLRRGTFAATFFLATVAALEMEGIRLEDL' A
#
# COMPACT_ATOMS: atom_id res chain seq x y z
N MET A 1 -11.05 -1.50 -21.95
CA MET A 1 -10.47 -0.30 -21.33
C MET A 1 -9.63 -0.70 -20.15
N GLY A 2 -8.39 -0.23 -20.05
CA GLY A 2 -7.49 -0.58 -18.98
C GLY A 2 -7.59 0.35 -17.79
N LEU A 3 -7.03 -0.07 -16.66
CA LEU A 3 -6.91 0.73 -15.46
C LEU A 3 -5.96 1.91 -15.67
N ALA A 4 -4.89 1.68 -16.43
CA ALA A 4 -3.89 2.68 -16.79
C ALA A 4 -3.23 2.24 -18.08
N GLU A 5 -2.54 3.17 -18.75
CA GLU A 5 -1.88 2.89 -20.03
C GLU A 5 -0.43 2.44 -19.88
N THR A 6 0.20 2.76 -18.74
CA THR A 6 1.61 2.42 -18.52
C THR A 6 1.80 1.88 -17.12
N GLU A 7 2.92 1.18 -16.92
CA GLU A 7 3.28 0.71 -15.58
C GLU A 7 3.55 1.89 -14.65
N GLU A 8 4.08 2.99 -15.16
CA GLU A 8 4.31 4.19 -14.36
C GLU A 8 3.02 4.74 -13.79
N GLU A 9 1.95 4.73 -14.60
CA GLU A 9 0.62 5.15 -14.11
C GLU A 9 0.07 4.19 -13.07
N LEU A 10 0.29 2.88 -13.28
CA LEU A 10 -0.13 1.87 -12.30
C LEU A 10 0.60 2.07 -10.97
N ALA A 11 1.92 2.33 -11.04
CA ALA A 11 2.72 2.57 -9.84
C ALA A 11 2.21 3.80 -9.07
N LEU A 12 1.90 4.87 -9.80
CA LEU A 12 1.38 6.07 -9.19
C LEU A 12 0.03 5.83 -8.51
N ARG A 13 -0.85 5.09 -9.19
CA ARG A 13 -2.17 4.77 -8.62
C ARG A 13 -2.05 3.88 -7.39
N ALA A 14 -1.17 2.89 -7.42
CA ALA A 14 -0.95 2.00 -6.27
C ALA A 14 -0.48 2.78 -5.05
N SER A 15 0.49 3.67 -5.23
CA SER A 15 1.00 4.49 -4.14
C SER A 15 -0.04 5.45 -3.61
N ARG A 16 -0.76 6.12 -4.49
CA ARG A 16 -1.82 7.05 -4.08
C ARG A 16 -2.92 6.36 -3.30
N PHE A 17 -3.28 5.16 -3.75
CA PHE A 17 -4.32 4.39 -3.07
C PHE A 17 -3.90 4.09 -1.63
N ILE A 18 -2.71 3.55 -1.44
CA ILE A 18 -2.22 3.22 -0.10
C ILE A 18 -2.11 4.46 0.77
N LYS A 19 -1.53 5.55 0.24
CA LYS A 19 -1.39 6.80 0.99
C LYS A 19 -2.75 7.36 1.43
N ALA A 20 -3.73 7.32 0.54
CA ALA A 20 -5.07 7.80 0.84
C ALA A 20 -5.73 6.95 1.92
N GLU A 21 -5.58 5.63 1.84
CA GLU A 21 -6.17 4.74 2.84
C GLU A 21 -5.51 4.88 4.21
N LEU A 22 -4.19 5.07 4.25
CA LEU A 22 -3.49 5.34 5.50
C LEU A 22 -3.99 6.64 6.12
N LYS A 23 -4.13 7.68 5.31
CA LYS A 23 -4.62 8.97 5.79
C LYS A 23 -6.04 8.85 6.32
N ARG A 24 -6.90 8.14 5.60
CA ARG A 24 -8.28 7.92 6.02
C ARG A 24 -8.36 7.17 7.35
N ALA A 25 -7.47 6.20 7.54
CA ALA A 25 -7.39 5.41 8.77
C ALA A 25 -6.66 6.12 9.91
N GLY A 26 -6.04 7.27 9.63
CA GLY A 26 -5.26 7.99 10.63
C GLY A 26 -3.95 7.32 11.01
N LEU A 27 -3.35 6.57 10.08
CA LEU A 27 -2.14 5.81 10.34
C LEU A 27 -0.93 6.47 9.70
N THR A 28 0.18 6.44 10.43
CA THR A 28 1.49 6.83 9.89
C THR A 28 2.17 5.62 9.26
N TYR A 29 3.28 5.84 8.55
CA TYR A 29 4.07 4.72 8.03
C TYR A 29 4.64 3.86 9.16
N ALA A 30 4.99 4.47 10.28
CA ALA A 30 5.46 3.73 11.45
C ALA A 30 4.36 2.83 12.02
N ASP A 31 3.13 3.33 12.06
CA ASP A 31 1.97 2.54 12.49
C ASP A 31 1.75 1.36 11.56
N LEU A 32 1.86 1.59 10.26
CA LEU A 32 1.72 0.51 9.28
C LEU A 32 2.79 -0.55 9.47
N ALA A 33 4.04 -0.14 9.68
CA ALA A 33 5.13 -1.08 9.92
C ALA A 33 4.83 -1.99 11.11
N ASP A 34 4.28 -1.43 12.18
CA ASP A 34 3.88 -2.23 13.34
C ASP A 34 2.78 -3.23 13.00
N ARG A 35 1.78 -2.80 12.26
CA ARG A 35 0.67 -3.69 11.87
C ARG A 35 1.13 -4.79 10.93
N LEU A 36 2.06 -4.50 10.03
CA LEU A 36 2.57 -5.47 9.07
C LEU A 36 3.28 -6.63 9.74
N LYS A 37 3.80 -6.45 10.95
CA LYS A 37 4.41 -7.55 11.71
C LYS A 37 3.41 -8.68 11.96
N ALA A 38 2.14 -8.35 12.15
CA ALA A 38 1.09 -9.34 12.37
C ALA A 38 0.60 -9.96 11.06
N HIS A 39 1.02 -9.42 9.92
CA HIS A 39 0.58 -9.89 8.60
C HIS A 39 1.70 -10.47 7.75
N GLY A 40 2.74 -11.00 8.41
CA GLY A 40 3.79 -11.75 7.72
C GLY A 40 4.97 -10.92 7.24
N LEU A 41 5.04 -9.64 7.57
CA LEU A 41 6.14 -8.76 7.13
C LEU A 41 6.80 -8.08 8.33
N PRO A 42 7.55 -8.84 9.15
CA PRO A 42 8.14 -8.28 10.38
C PRO A 42 9.32 -7.36 10.14
N ALA A 43 9.90 -7.39 8.93
CA ALA A 43 11.10 -6.60 8.63
C ALA A 43 10.81 -5.22 8.05
N GLU A 44 9.55 -4.89 7.78
CA GLU A 44 9.22 -3.57 7.23
C GLU A 44 9.43 -2.48 8.27
N THR A 45 9.93 -1.36 7.82
CA THR A 45 10.15 -0.17 8.66
C THR A 45 9.48 1.02 8.01
N GLU A 46 9.38 2.13 8.75
CA GLU A 46 8.90 3.39 8.18
C GLU A 46 9.68 3.74 6.91
N ALA A 47 11.01 3.61 6.95
CA ALA A 47 11.86 3.95 5.82
C ALA A 47 11.63 3.03 4.61
N SER A 48 11.48 1.72 4.84
CA SER A 48 11.27 0.78 3.76
C SER A 48 9.90 0.98 3.10
N ILE A 49 8.87 1.26 3.89
CA ILE A 49 7.54 1.56 3.38
C ILE A 49 7.57 2.84 2.54
N LYS A 50 8.20 3.88 3.06
CA LYS A 50 8.33 5.15 2.35
C LYS A 50 9.03 4.96 1.00
N ALA A 51 10.10 4.17 0.97
CA ALA A 51 10.83 3.88 -0.26
C ALA A 51 9.95 3.12 -1.27
N LYS A 52 9.21 2.11 -0.80
CA LYS A 52 8.31 1.33 -1.66
C LYS A 52 7.23 2.22 -2.27
N LEU A 53 6.62 3.08 -1.48
CA LEU A 53 5.56 3.96 -1.97
C LEU A 53 6.10 5.05 -2.89
N ARG A 54 7.36 5.46 -2.69
CA ARG A 54 7.99 6.42 -3.61
C ARG A 54 8.16 5.81 -4.99
N ARG A 55 8.57 4.53 -5.06
CA ARG A 55 8.72 3.84 -6.34
C ARG A 55 7.38 3.48 -6.96
N GLY A 56 6.39 3.13 -6.11
CA GLY A 56 5.11 2.64 -6.57
C GLY A 56 5.14 1.23 -7.12
N THR A 57 6.30 0.59 -7.14
CA THR A 57 6.45 -0.80 -7.56
C THR A 57 6.94 -1.60 -6.37
N PHE A 58 6.17 -2.59 -5.97
CA PHE A 58 6.47 -3.42 -4.81
C PHE A 58 5.80 -4.77 -4.98
N ALA A 59 6.21 -5.73 -4.18
CA ALA A 59 5.70 -7.08 -4.30
C ALA A 59 4.20 -7.14 -3.96
N ALA A 60 3.49 -8.04 -4.62
CA ALA A 60 2.08 -8.28 -4.33
C ALA A 60 1.88 -8.65 -2.86
N THR A 61 2.85 -9.34 -2.25
CA THR A 61 2.77 -9.71 -0.83
C THR A 61 2.72 -8.48 0.07
N PHE A 62 3.48 -7.44 -0.27
CA PHE A 62 3.42 -6.18 0.48
C PHE A 62 2.04 -5.54 0.36
N PHE A 63 1.50 -5.51 -0.86
CA PHE A 63 0.17 -4.94 -1.09
C PHE A 63 -0.90 -5.69 -0.31
N LEU A 64 -0.90 -7.02 -0.39
CA LEU A 64 -1.89 -7.83 0.33
C LEU A 64 -1.80 -7.65 1.84
N ALA A 65 -0.58 -7.67 2.38
CA ALA A 65 -0.39 -7.46 3.81
C ALA A 65 -0.84 -6.06 4.25
N THR A 66 -0.60 -5.06 3.40
CA THR A 66 -1.01 -3.69 3.68
C THR A 66 -2.52 -3.56 3.73
N VAL A 67 -3.25 -4.09 2.74
CA VAL A 67 -4.71 -3.99 2.76
C VAL A 67 -5.31 -4.78 3.91
N ALA A 68 -4.69 -5.90 4.30
CA ALA A 68 -5.10 -6.64 5.48
C ALA A 68 -4.87 -5.83 6.76
N ALA A 69 -3.72 -5.17 6.86
CA ALA A 69 -3.38 -4.34 8.01
C ALA A 69 -4.33 -3.13 8.14
N LEU A 70 -4.85 -2.65 7.01
CA LEU A 70 -5.84 -1.58 6.98
C LEU A 70 -7.26 -2.07 7.24
N GLU A 71 -7.43 -3.37 7.45
CA GLU A 71 -8.71 -4.02 7.72
C GLU A 71 -9.73 -3.81 6.59
N MET A 72 -9.24 -3.76 5.36
CA MET A 72 -10.12 -3.60 4.20
C MET A 72 -10.72 -4.94 3.81
N GLU A 73 -12.03 -4.93 3.54
CA GLU A 73 -12.73 -6.15 3.12
C GLU A 73 -12.64 -6.38 1.61
N GLY A 74 -12.34 -5.33 0.86
CA GLY A 74 -12.21 -5.45 -0.59
C GLY A 74 -11.71 -4.15 -1.17
N ILE A 75 -11.36 -4.21 -2.45
CA ILE A 75 -10.87 -3.06 -3.20
C ILE A 75 -11.63 -3.02 -4.51
N ARG A 76 -12.15 -1.85 -4.85
CA ARG A 76 -12.81 -1.63 -6.13
C ARG A 76 -11.82 -1.00 -7.09
N LEU A 77 -11.73 -1.54 -8.30
CA LEU A 77 -10.79 -1.01 -9.29
C LEU A 77 -11.05 0.45 -9.63
N GLU A 78 -12.29 0.88 -9.61
CA GLU A 78 -12.62 2.28 -9.88
C GLU A 78 -12.12 3.24 -8.79
N ASP A 79 -11.71 2.74 -7.64
CA ASP A 79 -11.17 3.56 -6.57
C ASP A 79 -9.64 3.71 -6.67
N LEU A 80 -9.03 3.04 -7.61
CA LEU A 80 -7.57 3.05 -7.79
C LEU A 80 -7.09 4.13 -8.76
#